data_7a6350f2a85d46e3e1f7493c87e30ff5
#
_entry.id   7a6350f2a85d46e3e1f7493c87e30ff5
#
_cell.length_a   1.000
_cell.length_b   1.000
_cell.length_c   1.000
_cell.angle_alpha   90.00
_cell.angle_beta   90.00
_cell.angle_gamma   90.00
#
_symmetry.space_group_name_H-M   'P 1'
#
loop_
_entity.id
_entity.type
_entity.pdbx_description
1 polymer ?
#
loop_
_entity_poly.entity_id
_entity_poly.type
_entity_poly.pdbx_seq_one_letter_code
_entity_poly.pdbx_strand_id
1 'polypeptide(L)'
;MCIRDRLIINYLSILLCAQAFFACAPDVKKTPERTFRIIHNNDGSDLLGNRWFKYRPLTLADLDSCVDMVANSQVTTYMMCSGSDFFYVRSKYGHVMGDDLDGTLDCGCDTAQYNSFRKYYRNHLNLEKEGTDLVAYTLKRAKEKGMEAFITYRMNDLHFNDTTTHCPIWYTDFWIQHPEYWLNDTTQGYNSGGAFDFAIKEVRDRKLAIISEQLENYADIIDGYDLDFMRFIVYFKSGTGPQNAPLMTQLVKDIRQKVDEISAKQGRKILLSARVAPTVEQNMM
;
A
#
# COMPACT_ATOMS: atom_id res chain seq x y z
N MET A 1 17.46 37.61 -55.27
CA MET A 1 17.40 36.51 -54.28
C MET A 1 15.98 35.99 -54.26
N CYS A 2 15.76 34.78 -54.69
CA CYS A 2 14.44 34.25 -55.05
C CYS A 2 13.66 33.86 -53.79
N ILE A 3 12.35 34.08 -53.74
CA ILE A 3 11.45 33.77 -52.62
C ILE A 3 11.53 32.29 -52.21
N ARG A 4 11.96 31.41 -53.11
CA ARG A 4 12.15 29.98 -52.86
C ARG A 4 13.27 29.66 -51.84
N ASP A 5 14.32 30.45 -51.79
CA ASP A 5 15.46 30.19 -50.91
C ASP A 5 15.18 30.57 -49.45
N ARG A 6 14.27 31.54 -49.21
CA ARG A 6 13.85 31.89 -47.86
C ARG A 6 12.94 30.84 -47.20
N LEU A 7 12.16 30.10 -47.98
CA LEU A 7 11.30 29.03 -47.47
C LEU A 7 12.09 27.79 -47.06
N ILE A 8 13.17 27.45 -47.80
CA ILE A 8 14.02 26.31 -47.48
C ILE A 8 14.81 26.53 -46.18
N ILE A 9 15.30 27.76 -45.96
CA ILE A 9 16.03 28.11 -44.73
C ILE A 9 15.12 28.04 -43.50
N ASN A 10 13.85 28.46 -43.62
CA ASN A 10 12.90 28.35 -42.51
C ASN A 10 12.50 26.90 -42.19
N TYR A 11 12.39 26.03 -43.19
CA TYR A 11 12.11 24.63 -42.95
C TYR A 11 13.29 23.88 -42.30
N LEU A 12 14.53 24.20 -42.69
CA LEU A 12 15.71 23.62 -42.03
C LEU A 12 15.85 24.07 -40.56
N SER A 13 15.54 25.34 -40.27
CA SER A 13 15.58 25.87 -38.91
C SER A 13 14.50 25.24 -38.01
N ILE A 14 13.31 24.95 -38.52
CA ILE A 14 12.23 24.27 -37.78
C ILE A 14 12.58 22.81 -37.57
N LEU A 15 13.20 22.11 -38.52
CA LEU A 15 13.64 20.72 -38.36
C LEU A 15 14.78 20.59 -37.33
N LEU A 16 15.74 21.53 -37.30
CA LEU A 16 16.81 21.56 -36.32
C LEU A 16 16.29 21.85 -34.89
N CYS A 17 15.30 22.76 -34.74
CA CYS A 17 14.66 22.97 -33.42
C CYS A 17 13.84 21.77 -32.96
N ALA A 18 13.17 21.04 -33.87
CA ALA A 18 12.43 19.84 -33.53
C ALA A 18 13.36 18.70 -33.06
N GLN A 19 14.55 18.58 -33.60
CA GLN A 19 15.54 17.58 -33.16
C GLN A 19 16.21 17.94 -31.82
N ALA A 20 16.30 19.22 -31.46
CA ALA A 20 16.85 19.65 -30.17
C ALA A 20 15.92 19.38 -28.99
N PHE A 21 14.61 19.29 -29.21
CA PHE A 21 13.63 18.95 -28.17
C PHE A 21 13.56 17.43 -27.83
N PHE A 22 14.09 16.56 -28.71
CA PHE A 22 14.16 15.12 -28.43
C PHE A 22 15.43 14.69 -27.67
N ALA A 23 16.39 15.59 -27.44
CA ALA A 23 17.69 15.25 -26.85
C ALA A 23 17.76 15.43 -25.32
N CYS A 24 16.66 15.80 -24.66
CA CYS A 24 16.61 15.97 -23.19
C CYS A 24 15.47 15.21 -22.54
N ALA A 25 15.20 13.97 -22.94
CA ALA A 25 14.56 13.05 -22.03
C ALA A 25 15.59 12.68 -20.94
N PRO A 26 15.31 12.91 -19.64
CA PRO A 26 16.24 12.49 -18.62
C PRO A 26 16.43 10.98 -18.78
N ASP A 27 17.70 10.56 -18.84
CA ASP A 27 18.06 9.15 -18.78
C ASP A 27 17.42 8.56 -17.53
N VAL A 28 16.31 7.87 -17.68
CA VAL A 28 15.69 7.10 -16.61
C VAL A 28 16.70 6.00 -16.33
N LYS A 29 17.55 6.24 -15.33
CA LYS A 29 18.49 5.24 -14.85
C LYS A 29 17.67 3.99 -14.55
N LYS A 30 17.75 2.99 -15.41
CA LYS A 30 17.14 1.69 -15.15
C LYS A 30 17.71 1.21 -13.83
N THR A 31 16.86 1.05 -12.85
CA THR A 31 17.28 0.43 -11.58
C THR A 31 17.94 -0.89 -11.92
N PRO A 32 19.19 -1.13 -11.52
CA PRO A 32 19.90 -2.35 -11.88
C PRO A 32 19.10 -3.56 -11.35
N GLU A 33 18.98 -4.62 -12.16
CA GLU A 33 18.32 -5.85 -11.73
C GLU A 33 19.10 -6.44 -10.57
N ARG A 34 18.50 -6.44 -9.38
CA ARG A 34 19.16 -6.93 -8.17
C ARG A 34 19.06 -8.45 -8.10
N THR A 35 20.16 -9.11 -7.81
CA THR A 35 20.23 -10.56 -7.63
C THR A 35 19.79 -11.01 -6.24
N PHE A 36 19.82 -10.10 -5.27
CA PHE A 36 19.30 -10.34 -3.90
C PHE A 36 18.69 -9.05 -3.33
N ARG A 37 17.86 -9.20 -2.30
CA ARG A 37 17.23 -8.09 -1.58
C ARG A 37 17.36 -8.30 -0.08
N ILE A 38 17.75 -7.23 0.62
CA ILE A 38 17.57 -7.11 2.06
C ILE A 38 16.43 -6.13 2.25
N ILE A 39 15.32 -6.62 2.80
CA ILE A 39 14.05 -5.90 2.84
C ILE A 39 13.83 -5.34 4.25
N HIS A 40 13.57 -4.05 4.33
CA HIS A 40 12.99 -3.44 5.51
C HIS A 40 11.49 -3.24 5.28
N ASN A 41 10.67 -3.87 6.12
CA ASN A 41 9.23 -3.68 6.10
C ASN A 41 8.81 -2.74 7.23
N ASN A 42 8.32 -1.56 6.88
CA ASN A 42 7.78 -0.59 7.83
C ASN A 42 6.27 -0.77 7.97
N ASP A 43 5.82 -0.92 9.19
CA ASP A 43 4.42 -1.16 9.53
C ASP A 43 3.51 0.06 9.31
N GLY A 44 4.07 1.26 9.22
CA GLY A 44 3.34 2.53 9.04
C GLY A 44 2.66 3.02 10.32
N SER A 45 2.12 2.13 11.12
CA SER A 45 1.38 2.46 12.33
C SER A 45 2.23 3.21 13.37
N ASP A 46 3.50 2.87 13.50
CA ASP A 46 4.41 3.50 14.43
C ASP A 46 4.68 4.98 14.09
N LEU A 47 4.72 5.29 12.79
CA LEU A 47 4.93 6.65 12.31
C LEU A 47 3.67 7.50 12.51
N LEU A 48 2.53 7.07 11.99
CA LEU A 48 1.29 7.81 12.15
C LEU A 48 0.83 7.89 13.61
N GLY A 49 1.06 6.84 14.39
CA GLY A 49 0.74 6.80 15.83
C GLY A 49 1.70 7.58 16.70
N ASN A 50 2.76 8.17 16.15
CA ASN A 50 3.77 8.93 16.89
C ASN A 50 4.41 8.16 18.06
N ARG A 51 4.68 6.88 17.91
CA ARG A 51 5.32 6.10 18.98
C ARG A 51 6.70 6.64 19.36
N TRP A 52 7.43 7.19 18.38
CA TRP A 52 8.77 7.74 18.55
C TRP A 52 8.79 9.20 19.05
N PHE A 53 7.72 9.98 18.75
CA PHE A 53 7.62 11.40 19.02
C PHE A 53 6.33 11.74 19.77
N LYS A 54 6.16 11.20 20.95
CA LYS A 54 4.89 11.16 21.70
C LYS A 54 4.21 12.51 21.93
N TYR A 55 4.95 13.62 21.91
CA TYR A 55 4.46 14.90 22.40
C TYR A 55 4.27 15.98 21.33
N ARG A 56 4.59 15.71 20.09
CA ARG A 56 4.44 16.66 19.00
C ARG A 56 3.88 16.00 17.73
N PRO A 57 3.30 16.77 16.79
CA PRO A 57 2.88 16.25 15.50
C PRO A 57 4.03 15.63 14.70
N LEU A 58 3.73 14.67 13.88
CA LEU A 58 4.63 14.09 12.89
C LEU A 58 5.03 15.15 11.86
N THR A 59 6.31 15.20 11.52
CA THR A 59 6.86 16.09 10.49
C THR A 59 7.50 15.29 9.36
N LEU A 60 7.72 15.94 8.21
CA LEU A 60 8.45 15.32 7.09
C LEU A 60 9.88 14.91 7.51
N ALA A 61 10.54 15.70 8.34
CA ALA A 61 11.88 15.37 8.86
C ALA A 61 11.90 14.08 9.71
N ASP A 62 10.79 13.74 10.35
CA ASP A 62 10.67 12.48 11.08
C ASP A 62 10.59 11.30 10.12
N LEU A 63 9.86 11.46 9.02
CA LEU A 63 9.78 10.45 7.96
C LEU A 63 11.14 10.30 7.27
N ASP A 64 11.83 11.41 6.97
CA ASP A 64 13.20 11.38 6.46
C ASP A 64 14.12 10.58 7.38
N SER A 65 14.12 10.90 8.67
CA SER A 65 14.96 10.21 9.67
C SER A 65 14.69 8.71 9.72
N CYS A 66 13.43 8.30 9.61
CA CYS A 66 13.03 6.89 9.63
C CYS A 66 13.57 6.13 8.41
N VAL A 67 13.48 6.72 7.21
CA VAL A 67 13.99 6.12 6.00
C VAL A 67 15.53 6.15 5.97
N ASP A 68 16.14 7.27 6.35
CA ASP A 68 17.59 7.47 6.31
C ASP A 68 18.33 6.55 7.28
N MET A 69 17.71 6.20 8.41
CA MET A 69 18.28 5.26 9.39
C MET A 69 18.54 3.88 8.76
N VAL A 70 17.66 3.40 7.89
CA VAL A 70 17.83 2.11 7.23
C VAL A 70 18.59 2.23 5.91
N ALA A 71 18.55 3.38 5.25
CA ALA A 71 19.28 3.64 4.01
C ALA A 71 20.81 3.57 4.19
N ASN A 72 21.30 3.86 5.37
CA ASN A 72 22.75 3.78 5.71
C ASN A 72 23.21 2.37 6.10
N SER A 73 22.36 1.37 5.88
CA SER A 73 22.61 -0.04 6.19
C SER A 73 22.75 -0.88 4.90
N GLN A 74 22.62 -2.19 5.04
CA GLN A 74 22.60 -3.12 3.90
C GLN A 74 21.19 -3.27 3.27
N VAL A 75 20.21 -2.52 3.74
CA VAL A 75 18.84 -2.57 3.20
C VAL A 75 18.83 -2.08 1.75
N THR A 76 18.25 -2.88 0.89
CA THR A 76 18.16 -2.60 -0.55
C THR A 76 16.74 -2.30 -1.01
N THR A 77 15.75 -2.67 -0.21
CA THR A 77 14.33 -2.52 -0.54
C THR A 77 13.58 -2.04 0.69
N TYR A 78 12.89 -0.93 0.56
CA TYR A 78 12.04 -0.36 1.58
C TYR A 78 10.58 -0.67 1.24
N MET A 79 9.88 -1.32 2.16
CA MET A 79 8.45 -1.58 2.05
C MET A 79 7.69 -0.71 3.04
N MET A 80 6.68 0.01 2.57
CA MET A 80 5.78 0.79 3.41
C MET A 80 4.38 0.17 3.40
N CYS A 81 3.87 -0.13 4.58
CA CYS A 81 2.52 -0.66 4.73
C CYS A 81 1.49 0.46 4.48
N SER A 82 0.54 0.18 3.60
CA SER A 82 -0.59 1.06 3.28
C SER A 82 -1.84 0.78 4.13
N GLY A 83 -1.80 -0.27 4.94
CA GLY A 83 -2.93 -0.72 5.75
C GLY A 83 -3.45 -2.10 5.37
N SER A 84 -4.72 -2.31 5.61
CA SER A 84 -5.53 -3.48 5.21
C SER A 84 -6.91 -3.00 4.75
N ASP A 85 -7.98 -3.36 5.47
CA ASP A 85 -9.31 -2.72 5.33
C ASP A 85 -9.48 -1.48 6.22
N PHE A 86 -8.49 -1.10 6.98
CA PHE A 86 -8.28 0.23 7.53
C PHE A 86 -7.11 0.87 6.79
N PHE A 87 -7.21 2.15 6.49
CA PHE A 87 -6.26 2.80 5.59
C PHE A 87 -5.36 3.79 6.33
N TYR A 88 -4.09 3.81 5.93
CA TYR A 88 -3.15 4.86 6.35
C TYR A 88 -3.07 6.01 5.34
N VAL A 89 -3.74 5.85 4.20
CA VAL A 89 -3.82 6.80 3.09
C VAL A 89 -5.26 6.91 2.61
N ARG A 90 -5.61 7.96 1.87
CA ARG A 90 -6.94 8.10 1.28
C ARG A 90 -7.25 6.96 0.32
N SER A 91 -8.45 6.42 0.45
CA SER A 91 -9.00 5.40 -0.43
C SER A 91 -10.50 5.62 -0.61
N LYS A 92 -11.01 5.32 -1.81
CA LYS A 92 -12.46 5.34 -2.07
C LYS A 92 -13.18 4.13 -1.48
N TYR A 93 -12.44 3.19 -0.92
CA TYR A 93 -12.97 1.95 -0.35
C TYR A 93 -13.13 2.00 1.17
N GLY A 94 -12.78 3.11 1.80
CA GLY A 94 -12.95 3.27 3.23
C GLY A 94 -12.25 4.53 3.75
N HIS A 95 -12.43 4.81 5.02
CA HIS A 95 -11.87 5.97 5.68
C HIS A 95 -10.42 5.75 6.12
N VAL A 96 -9.68 6.83 6.29
CA VAL A 96 -8.39 6.81 6.96
C VAL A 96 -8.60 6.55 8.44
N MET A 97 -7.75 5.73 9.03
CA MET A 97 -7.83 5.39 10.47
C MET A 97 -7.97 6.65 11.32
N GLY A 98 -9.05 6.72 12.09
CA GLY A 98 -9.38 7.83 12.99
C GLY A 98 -10.15 8.98 12.35
N ASP A 99 -10.54 8.90 11.08
CA ASP A 99 -11.30 9.92 10.36
C ASP A 99 -12.74 10.09 10.92
N ASP A 100 -13.36 8.98 11.29
CA ASP A 100 -14.75 8.98 11.77
C ASP A 100 -14.93 9.42 13.23
N LEU A 101 -13.87 9.94 13.85
CA LEU A 101 -13.92 10.45 15.20
C LEU A 101 -14.38 11.92 15.19
N ASP A 102 -15.68 12.13 15.20
CA ASP A 102 -16.35 13.44 15.24
C ASP A 102 -16.23 14.19 16.59
N GLY A 103 -15.53 13.59 17.55
CA GLY A 103 -15.41 14.12 18.91
C GLY A 103 -16.23 13.36 19.94
N THR A 104 -17.09 12.43 19.54
CA THR A 104 -17.80 11.53 20.44
C THR A 104 -16.94 10.30 20.75
N LEU A 105 -17.03 9.77 21.98
CA LEU A 105 -16.34 8.56 22.42
C LEU A 105 -17.17 7.29 22.20
N ASP A 106 -18.24 7.38 21.43
CA ASP A 106 -19.16 6.26 21.22
C ASP A 106 -18.62 5.27 20.17
N CYS A 107 -17.39 4.83 20.36
CA CYS A 107 -16.74 3.85 19.51
C CYS A 107 -16.41 2.53 20.23
N GLY A 108 -16.92 2.36 21.47
CA GLY A 108 -16.60 1.17 22.27
C GLY A 108 -15.13 1.09 22.74
N CYS A 109 -14.32 2.15 22.51
CA CYS A 109 -12.95 2.21 22.96
C CYS A 109 -12.78 3.14 24.17
N ASP A 110 -11.75 2.92 24.98
CA ASP A 110 -11.43 3.81 26.08
C ASP A 110 -10.79 5.13 25.59
N THR A 111 -10.71 6.13 26.51
CA THR A 111 -10.17 7.45 26.19
C THR A 111 -8.72 7.39 25.67
N ALA A 112 -7.90 6.47 26.13
CA ALA A 112 -6.50 6.34 25.69
C ALA A 112 -6.41 5.82 24.27
N GLN A 113 -7.21 4.80 23.94
CA GLN A 113 -7.34 4.27 22.58
C GLN A 113 -7.88 5.35 21.63
N TYR A 114 -8.96 6.03 21.98
CA TYR A 114 -9.51 7.14 21.22
C TYR A 114 -8.47 8.22 20.90
N ASN A 115 -7.73 8.68 21.90
CA ASN A 115 -6.70 9.68 21.70
C ASN A 115 -5.53 9.16 20.86
N SER A 116 -5.21 7.88 20.97
CA SER A 116 -4.21 7.23 20.12
C SER A 116 -4.64 7.27 18.65
N PHE A 117 -5.87 6.87 18.33
CA PHE A 117 -6.37 6.84 16.96
C PHE A 117 -6.52 8.23 16.35
N ARG A 118 -6.95 9.22 17.11
CA ARG A 118 -6.95 10.61 16.65
C ARG A 118 -5.58 11.12 16.24
N LYS A 119 -4.49 10.59 16.78
CA LYS A 119 -3.13 10.94 16.33
C LYS A 119 -2.86 10.49 14.90
N TYR A 120 -3.31 9.28 14.54
CA TYR A 120 -3.16 8.77 13.17
C TYR A 120 -3.78 9.73 12.17
N TYR A 121 -5.03 10.10 12.39
CA TYR A 121 -5.74 11.00 11.50
C TYR A 121 -5.13 12.41 11.47
N ARG A 122 -4.77 12.99 12.63
CA ARG A 122 -4.12 14.30 12.69
C ARG A 122 -2.78 14.31 11.94
N ASN A 123 -1.98 13.27 12.09
CA ASN A 123 -0.72 13.16 11.38
C ASN A 123 -0.94 12.95 9.88
N HIS A 124 -1.94 12.18 9.49
CA HIS A 124 -2.35 12.08 8.10
C HIS A 124 -2.73 13.46 7.52
N LEU A 125 -3.59 14.22 8.21
CA LEU A 125 -3.96 15.57 7.78
C LEU A 125 -2.77 16.54 7.71
N ASN A 126 -1.77 16.38 8.57
CA ASN A 126 -0.55 17.20 8.48
C ASN A 126 0.24 16.87 7.21
N LEU A 127 0.37 15.61 6.84
CA LEU A 127 1.02 15.21 5.59
C LEU A 127 0.24 15.70 4.36
N GLU A 128 -1.08 15.67 4.40
CA GLU A 128 -1.92 16.23 3.32
C GLU A 128 -1.71 17.75 3.13
N LYS A 129 -1.54 18.51 4.20
CA LYS A 129 -1.20 19.95 4.13
C LYS A 129 0.14 20.21 3.46
N GLU A 130 1.08 19.26 3.59
CA GLU A 130 2.37 19.29 2.89
C GLU A 130 2.27 18.73 1.45
N GLY A 131 1.08 18.42 0.97
CA GLY A 131 0.82 17.91 -0.39
C GLY A 131 1.28 16.46 -0.61
N THR A 132 1.33 15.66 0.45
CA THR A 132 1.79 14.27 0.39
C THR A 132 1.01 13.37 1.34
N ASP A 133 1.35 12.09 1.36
CA ASP A 133 0.90 11.10 2.33
C ASP A 133 2.07 10.24 2.81
N LEU A 134 1.79 9.36 3.77
CA LEU A 134 2.81 8.49 4.38
C LEU A 134 3.51 7.62 3.34
N VAL A 135 2.76 6.98 2.45
CA VAL A 135 3.29 6.05 1.44
C VAL A 135 4.08 6.80 0.38
N ALA A 136 3.49 7.85 -0.21
CA ALA A 136 4.15 8.64 -1.24
C ALA A 136 5.46 9.24 -0.76
N TYR A 137 5.46 9.85 0.43
CA TYR A 137 6.64 10.53 0.94
C TYR A 137 7.79 9.56 1.26
N THR A 138 7.50 8.53 2.06
CA THR A 138 8.54 7.58 2.47
C THR A 138 9.12 6.78 1.31
N LEU A 139 8.29 6.41 0.34
CA LEU A 139 8.76 5.67 -0.84
C LEU A 139 9.57 6.55 -1.79
N LYS A 140 9.21 7.82 -1.98
CA LYS A 140 10.06 8.80 -2.70
C LYS A 140 11.41 8.95 -2.03
N ARG A 141 11.42 9.13 -0.69
CA ARG A 141 12.66 9.23 0.08
C ARG A 141 13.51 7.97 -0.04
N ALA A 142 12.91 6.78 0.01
CA ALA A 142 13.63 5.52 -0.19
C ALA A 142 14.33 5.47 -1.56
N LYS A 143 13.65 5.91 -2.62
CA LYS A 143 14.24 6.00 -3.97
C LYS A 143 15.38 7.02 -4.04
N GLU A 144 15.24 8.18 -3.44
CA GLU A 144 16.32 9.17 -3.33
C GLU A 144 17.58 8.59 -2.67
N LYS A 145 17.38 7.67 -1.73
CA LYS A 145 18.48 6.96 -1.04
C LYS A 145 18.96 5.71 -1.79
N GLY A 146 18.48 5.44 -2.99
CA GLY A 146 18.91 4.32 -3.83
C GLY A 146 18.32 2.96 -3.45
N MET A 147 17.28 2.92 -2.61
CA MET A 147 16.52 1.71 -2.30
C MET A 147 15.38 1.51 -3.29
N GLU A 148 15.00 0.25 -3.54
CA GLU A 148 13.73 -0.05 -4.21
C GLU A 148 12.56 0.31 -3.27
N ALA A 149 11.48 0.83 -3.85
CA ALA A 149 10.30 1.30 -3.14
C ALA A 149 9.11 0.37 -3.37
N PHE A 150 8.60 -0.25 -2.33
CA PHE A 150 7.45 -1.17 -2.41
C PHE A 150 6.32 -0.72 -1.49
N ILE A 151 5.08 -0.86 -1.96
CA ILE A 151 3.93 -0.90 -1.07
C ILE A 151 3.80 -2.33 -0.56
N THR A 152 3.52 -2.50 0.73
CA THR A 152 3.05 -3.77 1.28
C THR A 152 1.61 -3.61 1.78
N TYR A 153 0.74 -4.56 1.43
CA TYR A 153 -0.66 -4.56 1.80
C TYR A 153 -1.01 -5.84 2.55
N ARG A 154 -1.58 -5.69 3.74
CA ARG A 154 -2.03 -6.82 4.56
C ARG A 154 -3.29 -7.41 3.96
N MET A 155 -3.19 -8.63 3.46
CA MET A 155 -4.29 -9.30 2.77
C MET A 155 -5.48 -9.59 3.71
N ASN A 156 -5.19 -10.00 4.95
CA ASN A 156 -6.17 -10.05 6.02
C ASN A 156 -5.53 -9.49 7.30
N ASP A 157 -6.31 -8.75 8.09
CA ASP A 157 -5.86 -8.23 9.39
C ASP A 157 -6.93 -8.51 10.42
N LEU A 158 -6.52 -9.05 11.55
CA LEU A 158 -7.43 -9.47 12.63
C LEU A 158 -7.39 -8.53 13.84
N HIS A 159 -6.62 -7.44 13.76
CA HIS A 159 -6.61 -6.47 14.83
C HIS A 159 -8.00 -5.85 14.97
N PHE A 160 -8.55 -5.94 16.16
CA PHE A 160 -9.85 -5.37 16.51
C PHE A 160 -11.07 -5.95 15.76
N ASN A 161 -10.90 -7.05 15.01
CA ASN A 161 -12.00 -7.78 14.38
C ASN A 161 -12.85 -8.55 15.43
N ASP A 162 -13.03 -7.96 16.60
CA ASP A 162 -13.92 -8.48 17.61
C ASP A 162 -15.37 -8.15 17.22
N THR A 163 -16.13 -9.19 16.94
CA THR A 163 -17.55 -9.06 16.54
C THR A 163 -18.46 -8.57 17.67
N THR A 164 -17.95 -8.47 18.89
CA THR A 164 -18.70 -8.03 20.09
C THR A 164 -18.48 -6.57 20.44
N THR A 165 -17.33 -5.99 20.06
CA THR A 165 -16.99 -4.59 20.29
C THR A 165 -16.83 -3.87 18.96
N HIS A 166 -17.84 -3.14 18.55
CA HIS A 166 -17.81 -2.38 17.30
C HIS A 166 -17.12 -1.03 17.52
N CYS A 167 -15.81 -0.98 17.27
CA CYS A 167 -15.11 0.30 17.19
C CYS A 167 -15.02 0.74 15.73
N PRO A 168 -15.79 1.71 15.25
CA PRO A 168 -15.85 2.13 13.85
C PRO A 168 -14.51 2.69 13.32
N ILE A 169 -13.56 2.97 14.20
CA ILE A 169 -12.21 3.44 13.83
C ILE A 169 -11.43 2.40 13.02
N TRP A 170 -11.64 1.12 13.32
CA TRP A 170 -10.91 -0.01 12.75
C TRP A 170 -11.64 -0.70 11.62
N TYR A 171 -12.96 -0.49 11.54
CA TYR A 171 -13.81 -1.21 10.61
C TYR A 171 -14.31 -0.28 9.54
N THR A 172 -14.13 -0.67 8.30
CA THR A 172 -14.82 -0.01 7.21
C THR A 172 -16.30 -0.37 7.22
N ASP A 173 -17.12 0.47 6.63
CA ASP A 173 -18.54 0.18 6.43
C ASP A 173 -18.77 -1.18 5.78
N PHE A 174 -17.87 -1.56 4.86
CA PHE A 174 -17.94 -2.86 4.21
C PHE A 174 -17.84 -4.02 5.20
N TRP A 175 -17.00 -3.92 6.23
CA TRP A 175 -16.91 -4.95 7.25
C TRP A 175 -18.14 -4.94 8.18
N ILE A 176 -18.57 -3.75 8.60
CA ILE A 176 -19.70 -3.58 9.55
C ILE A 176 -21.01 -4.01 8.93
N GLN A 177 -21.26 -3.64 7.66
CA GLN A 177 -22.53 -3.89 6.96
C GLN A 177 -22.65 -5.31 6.43
N HIS A 178 -21.57 -6.10 6.40
CA HIS A 178 -21.52 -7.42 5.79
C HIS A 178 -20.98 -8.51 6.74
N PRO A 179 -21.66 -8.76 7.88
CA PRO A 179 -21.25 -9.84 8.80
C PRO A 179 -21.30 -11.22 8.14
N GLU A 180 -22.03 -11.39 7.04
CA GLU A 180 -22.03 -12.60 6.21
C GLU A 180 -20.70 -12.83 5.48
N TYR A 181 -19.85 -11.82 5.38
CA TYR A 181 -18.51 -11.93 4.77
C TYR A 181 -17.43 -12.33 5.78
N TRP A 182 -17.77 -12.44 7.06
CA TRP A 182 -16.82 -12.92 8.07
C TRP A 182 -16.71 -14.43 8.03
N LEU A 183 -15.55 -14.93 8.45
CA LEU A 183 -15.34 -16.36 8.59
C LEU A 183 -16.34 -17.01 9.55
N ASN A 184 -16.72 -16.29 10.61
CA ASN A 184 -17.54 -16.84 11.70
C ASN A 184 -16.97 -18.16 12.27
N ASP A 185 -15.64 -18.29 12.24
CA ASP A 185 -14.87 -19.44 12.71
C ASP A 185 -13.83 -18.98 13.72
N THR A 186 -14.12 -19.18 15.01
CA THR A 186 -13.25 -18.79 16.12
C THR A 186 -12.18 -19.81 16.46
N THR A 187 -12.12 -20.93 15.73
CA THR A 187 -11.20 -22.03 16.04
C THR A 187 -9.76 -21.75 15.60
N GLN A 188 -9.54 -20.74 14.75
CA GLN A 188 -8.24 -20.40 14.18
C GLN A 188 -7.47 -19.35 14.99
N GLY A 189 -7.91 -19.06 16.20
CA GLY A 189 -7.20 -18.18 17.13
C GLY A 189 -7.75 -16.77 17.19
N TYR A 190 -6.88 -15.83 17.56
CA TYR A 190 -7.20 -14.44 17.86
C TYR A 190 -8.11 -13.80 16.81
N ASN A 191 -9.32 -13.38 17.23
CA ASN A 191 -10.31 -12.66 16.43
C ASN A 191 -10.63 -13.27 15.04
N SER A 192 -10.34 -14.56 14.83
CA SER A 192 -10.54 -15.20 13.52
C SER A 192 -12.00 -15.18 13.05
N GLY A 193 -12.95 -15.15 13.98
CA GLY A 193 -14.38 -15.05 13.67
C GLY A 193 -14.75 -13.82 12.84
N GLY A 194 -14.09 -12.69 13.06
CA GLY A 194 -14.32 -11.44 12.31
C GLY A 194 -13.39 -11.26 11.11
N ALA A 195 -12.51 -12.22 10.81
CA ALA A 195 -11.69 -12.17 9.59
C ALA A 195 -12.57 -12.30 8.36
N PHE A 196 -12.14 -11.68 7.25
CA PHE A 196 -12.83 -11.88 5.97
C PHE A 196 -12.64 -13.30 5.44
N ASP A 197 -13.73 -13.90 4.96
CA ASP A 197 -13.73 -15.20 4.28
C ASP A 197 -13.42 -15.01 2.78
N PHE A 198 -12.23 -15.42 2.37
CA PHE A 198 -11.81 -15.33 0.96
C PHE A 198 -12.49 -16.37 0.05
N ALA A 199 -13.32 -17.26 0.57
CA ALA A 199 -14.23 -18.06 -0.25
C ALA A 199 -15.32 -17.19 -0.89
N ILE A 200 -15.61 -16.03 -0.32
CA ILE A 200 -16.62 -15.08 -0.79
C ILE A 200 -16.05 -14.21 -1.91
N LYS A 201 -16.76 -14.12 -3.01
CA LYS A 201 -16.29 -13.39 -4.19
C LYS A 201 -16.15 -11.90 -3.93
N GLU A 202 -17.10 -11.31 -3.24
CA GLU A 202 -17.16 -9.88 -2.91
C GLU A 202 -15.95 -9.44 -2.08
N VAL A 203 -15.46 -10.29 -1.20
CA VAL A 203 -14.21 -10.07 -0.44
C VAL A 203 -13.01 -10.01 -1.38
N ARG A 204 -12.89 -10.97 -2.29
CA ARG A 204 -11.77 -11.00 -3.26
C ARG A 204 -11.84 -9.83 -4.23
N ASP A 205 -13.03 -9.48 -4.73
CA ASP A 205 -13.23 -8.33 -5.62
C ASP A 205 -12.82 -7.02 -4.93
N ARG A 206 -13.20 -6.85 -3.67
CA ARG A 206 -12.79 -5.70 -2.86
C ARG A 206 -11.27 -5.62 -2.70
N LYS A 207 -10.61 -6.74 -2.38
CA LYS A 207 -9.15 -6.77 -2.25
C LYS A 207 -8.46 -6.39 -3.56
N LEU A 208 -8.91 -6.94 -4.69
CA LEU A 208 -8.42 -6.58 -6.01
C LEU A 208 -8.64 -5.09 -6.31
N ALA A 209 -9.80 -4.55 -5.95
CA ALA A 209 -10.15 -3.15 -6.20
C ALA A 209 -9.28 -2.19 -5.39
N ILE A 210 -9.03 -2.45 -4.10
CA ILE A 210 -8.14 -1.66 -3.24
C ILE A 210 -6.70 -1.70 -3.77
N ILE A 211 -6.20 -2.88 -4.09
CA ILE A 211 -4.84 -3.06 -4.63
C ILE A 211 -4.70 -2.33 -5.97
N SER A 212 -5.72 -2.41 -6.83
CA SER A 212 -5.74 -1.71 -8.11
C SER A 212 -5.68 -0.19 -7.94
N GLU A 213 -6.44 0.37 -6.99
CA GLU A 213 -6.40 1.80 -6.67
C GLU A 213 -5.01 2.23 -6.22
N GLN A 214 -4.37 1.48 -5.32
CA GLN A 214 -3.03 1.81 -4.84
C GLN A 214 -1.98 1.69 -5.94
N LEU A 215 -2.06 0.66 -6.78
CA LEU A 215 -1.20 0.52 -7.95
C LEU A 215 -1.34 1.70 -8.91
N GLU A 216 -2.56 2.22 -9.12
CA GLU A 216 -2.80 3.39 -9.97
C GLU A 216 -2.28 4.68 -9.33
N ASN A 217 -2.54 4.88 -8.04
CA ASN A 217 -2.19 6.11 -7.33
C ASN A 217 -0.67 6.28 -7.15
N TYR A 218 0.08 5.19 -7.04
CA TYR A 218 1.52 5.21 -6.76
C TYR A 218 2.37 4.65 -7.89
N ALA A 219 1.79 4.45 -9.07
CA ALA A 219 2.42 3.83 -10.23
C ALA A 219 3.77 4.44 -10.64
N ASP A 220 3.92 5.75 -10.49
CA ASP A 220 5.13 6.50 -10.82
C ASP A 220 6.23 6.37 -9.77
N ILE A 221 5.89 5.98 -8.54
CA ILE A 221 6.81 5.91 -7.41
C ILE A 221 7.33 4.50 -7.19
N ILE A 222 6.44 3.49 -7.21
CA ILE A 222 6.75 2.14 -6.72
C ILE A 222 7.54 1.32 -7.73
N ASP A 223 8.50 0.53 -7.23
CA ASP A 223 9.21 -0.49 -7.99
C ASP A 223 8.57 -1.88 -7.82
N GLY A 224 7.70 -2.03 -6.83
CA GLY A 224 6.96 -3.26 -6.61
C GLY A 224 5.81 -3.13 -5.61
N TYR A 225 5.02 -4.19 -5.55
CA TYR A 225 3.89 -4.35 -4.65
C TYR A 225 3.98 -5.70 -3.94
N ASP A 226 3.78 -5.71 -2.63
CA ASP A 226 3.90 -6.89 -1.77
C ASP A 226 2.55 -7.27 -1.18
N LEU A 227 2.17 -8.53 -1.35
CA LEU A 227 0.98 -9.13 -0.77
C LEU A 227 1.37 -9.79 0.56
N ASP A 228 1.02 -9.17 1.68
CA ASP A 228 1.32 -9.71 3.01
C ASP A 228 0.26 -10.72 3.45
N PHE A 229 0.53 -12.00 3.22
CA PHE A 229 -0.28 -13.10 3.74
C PHE A 229 0.16 -13.55 5.15
N MET A 230 1.25 -12.97 5.69
CA MET A 230 1.84 -13.41 6.96
C MET A 230 1.33 -12.65 8.17
N ARG A 231 0.63 -11.51 7.97
CA ARG A 231 0.15 -10.75 9.14
C ARG A 231 -0.78 -11.58 10.00
N PHE A 232 -1.74 -12.27 9.36
CA PHE A 232 -2.52 -13.35 9.94
C PHE A 232 -2.82 -14.38 8.86
N ILE A 233 -2.50 -15.65 9.09
CA ILE A 233 -2.68 -16.73 8.12
C ILE A 233 -4.09 -17.32 8.30
N VAL A 234 -5.10 -16.51 8.05
CA VAL A 234 -6.52 -16.88 8.24
C VAL A 234 -7.30 -16.32 7.06
N TYR A 235 -7.65 -17.19 6.11
CA TYR A 235 -8.28 -16.78 4.83
C TYR A 235 -9.54 -17.57 4.51
N PHE A 236 -9.68 -18.79 5.05
CA PHE A 236 -10.78 -19.69 4.80
C PHE A 236 -11.22 -20.34 6.13
N LYS A 237 -12.42 -20.86 6.19
CA LYS A 237 -12.87 -21.64 7.34
C LYS A 237 -11.95 -22.84 7.57
N SER A 238 -11.76 -23.21 8.82
CA SER A 238 -10.89 -24.32 9.21
C SER A 238 -11.20 -25.59 8.40
N GLY A 239 -10.15 -26.22 7.89
CA GLY A 239 -10.24 -27.44 7.08
C GLY A 239 -10.72 -27.24 5.63
N THR A 240 -11.01 -25.98 5.21
CA THR A 240 -11.47 -25.73 3.83
C THR A 240 -10.42 -25.13 2.91
N GLY A 241 -9.20 -24.88 3.42
CA GLY A 241 -8.10 -24.27 2.67
C GLY A 241 -7.79 -24.99 1.35
N PRO A 242 -7.55 -26.31 1.32
CA PRO A 242 -7.18 -27.02 0.10
C PRO A 242 -8.20 -26.87 -1.04
N GLN A 243 -9.49 -26.97 -0.72
CA GLN A 243 -10.56 -26.85 -1.72
C GLN A 243 -10.73 -25.42 -2.23
N ASN A 244 -10.39 -24.41 -1.43
CA ASN A 244 -10.52 -22.99 -1.74
C ASN A 244 -9.21 -22.39 -2.30
N ALA A 245 -8.08 -23.09 -2.27
CA ALA A 245 -6.81 -22.62 -2.81
C ALA A 245 -6.89 -22.11 -4.26
N PRO A 246 -7.70 -22.72 -5.17
CA PRO A 246 -7.89 -22.16 -6.51
C PRO A 246 -8.45 -20.74 -6.55
N LEU A 247 -9.28 -20.35 -5.57
CA LEU A 247 -9.85 -18.99 -5.47
C LEU A 247 -8.77 -17.97 -5.14
N MET A 248 -7.88 -18.31 -4.19
CA MET A 248 -6.72 -17.45 -3.87
C MET A 248 -5.74 -17.37 -5.05
N THR A 249 -5.51 -18.48 -5.74
CA THR A 249 -4.68 -18.50 -6.94
C THR A 249 -5.24 -17.58 -8.01
N GLN A 250 -6.55 -17.57 -8.21
CA GLN A 250 -7.19 -16.69 -9.19
C GLN A 250 -7.05 -15.22 -8.78
N LEU A 251 -7.30 -14.88 -7.52
CA LEU A 251 -7.09 -13.51 -7.00
C LEU A 251 -5.66 -13.02 -7.28
N VAL A 252 -4.65 -13.84 -6.98
CA VAL A 252 -3.25 -13.47 -7.23
C VAL A 252 -2.96 -13.29 -8.73
N LYS A 253 -3.56 -14.12 -9.61
CA LYS A 253 -3.46 -13.94 -11.06
C LYS A 253 -4.08 -12.62 -11.53
N ASP A 254 -5.26 -12.27 -11.00
CA ASP A 254 -5.94 -11.02 -11.35
C ASP A 254 -5.13 -9.80 -10.89
N ILE A 255 -4.55 -9.87 -9.68
CA ILE A 255 -3.61 -8.85 -9.20
C ILE A 255 -2.37 -8.78 -10.10
N ARG A 256 -1.78 -9.92 -10.49
CA ARG A 256 -0.62 -9.96 -11.40
C ARG A 256 -0.95 -9.28 -12.73
N GLN A 257 -2.11 -9.59 -13.31
CA GLN A 257 -2.57 -8.97 -14.54
C GLN A 257 -2.64 -7.43 -14.36
N LYS A 258 -3.21 -6.96 -13.25
CA LYS A 258 -3.29 -5.51 -12.97
C LYS A 258 -1.90 -4.87 -12.86
N VAL A 259 -0.96 -5.51 -12.19
CA VAL A 259 0.42 -5.04 -12.11
C VAL A 259 1.09 -4.98 -13.49
N ASP A 260 0.82 -5.97 -14.37
CA ASP A 260 1.36 -5.99 -15.73
C ASP A 260 0.78 -4.86 -16.59
N GLU A 261 -0.53 -4.58 -16.46
CA GLU A 261 -1.19 -3.45 -17.13
C GLU A 261 -0.57 -2.10 -16.70
N ILE A 262 -0.35 -1.90 -15.40
CA ILE A 262 0.28 -0.68 -14.88
C ILE A 262 1.75 -0.61 -15.32
N SER A 263 2.49 -1.73 -15.27
CA SER A 263 3.88 -1.81 -15.75
C SER A 263 3.98 -1.38 -17.22
N ALA A 264 3.07 -1.85 -18.06
CA ALA A 264 3.02 -1.49 -19.48
C ALA A 264 2.73 0.02 -19.67
N LYS A 265 1.77 0.57 -18.93
CA LYS A 265 1.46 2.01 -18.96
C LYS A 265 2.64 2.88 -18.52
N GLN A 266 3.40 2.42 -17.53
CA GLN A 266 4.58 3.13 -17.01
C GLN A 266 5.86 2.91 -17.84
N GLY A 267 5.84 2.02 -18.84
CA GLY A 267 7.00 1.65 -19.64
C GLY A 267 8.14 1.02 -18.82
N ARG A 268 7.86 0.51 -17.63
CA ARG A 268 8.83 -0.14 -16.72
C ARG A 268 8.22 -1.29 -15.94
N LYS A 269 9.05 -2.23 -15.53
CA LYS A 269 8.61 -3.37 -14.73
C LYS A 269 8.28 -2.93 -13.30
N ILE A 270 7.08 -3.27 -12.84
CA ILE A 270 6.69 -3.25 -11.44
C ILE A 270 6.66 -4.70 -10.95
N LEU A 271 7.35 -4.97 -9.86
CA LEU A 271 7.45 -6.31 -9.29
C LEU A 271 6.20 -6.63 -8.45
N LEU A 272 5.86 -7.90 -8.38
CA LEU A 272 4.87 -8.42 -7.43
C LEU A 272 5.57 -9.43 -6.54
N SER A 273 5.50 -9.25 -5.24
CA SER A 273 5.95 -10.19 -4.23
C SER A 273 4.81 -10.66 -3.34
N ALA A 274 4.99 -11.76 -2.66
CA ALA A 274 4.08 -12.25 -1.65
C ALA A 274 4.87 -12.78 -0.46
N ARG A 275 4.49 -12.39 0.75
CA ARG A 275 4.99 -12.98 1.99
C ARG A 275 4.05 -14.09 2.40
N VAL A 276 4.59 -15.30 2.49
CA VAL A 276 3.86 -16.52 2.79
C VAL A 276 4.58 -17.29 3.90
N ALA A 277 3.90 -18.22 4.55
CA ALA A 277 4.53 -19.09 5.52
C ALA A 277 5.65 -19.96 4.89
N PRO A 278 6.66 -20.36 5.65
CA PRO A 278 7.84 -21.04 5.10
C PRO A 278 7.57 -22.45 4.60
N THR A 279 6.47 -23.08 4.98
CA THR A 279 6.10 -24.42 4.52
C THR A 279 4.73 -24.45 3.84
N VAL A 280 4.53 -25.46 2.98
CA VAL A 280 3.25 -25.66 2.30
C VAL A 280 2.14 -25.97 3.30
N GLU A 281 2.44 -26.78 4.30
CA GLU A 281 1.48 -27.15 5.35
C GLU A 281 0.95 -25.94 6.10
N GLN A 282 1.83 -25.00 6.45
CA GLN A 282 1.44 -23.76 7.12
C GLN A 282 0.62 -22.81 6.24
N ASN A 283 0.77 -22.90 4.91
CA ASN A 283 -0.06 -22.12 3.98
C ASN A 283 -1.39 -22.79 3.64
N MET A 284 -1.58 -24.06 4.03
CA MET A 284 -2.77 -24.84 3.72
C MET A 284 -3.76 -24.89 4.89
N MET A 285 -3.40 -24.34 6.04
CA MET A 285 -4.29 -24.22 7.20
C MET A 285 -5.24 -23.06 6.99
#